data_8c206420999abdf42891dff99da4bd15
#
_entry.id   8c206420999abdf42891dff99da4bd15
#
_cell.length_a   1.000
_cell.length_b   1.000
_cell.length_c   1.000
_cell.angle_alpha   90.00
_cell.angle_beta   90.00
_cell.angle_gamma   90.00
#
_symmetry.space_group_name_H-M   'P 1'
#
loop_
_entity.id
_entity.type
_entity.pdbx_description
1 polymer ?
#
loop_
_entity_poly.entity_id
_entity_poly.type
_entity_poly.pdbx_seq_one_letter_code
_entity_poly.pdbx_strand_id
1 'polypeptide(L)'
;MKKSILIAIVALLMLPLSGMAQNVFDKYSDNENVTFVSIKPKMFQMLAKMDINTDDPEAQEYINMVNSITSFKTMATDNKTISTDIANWVKSRSASLEELMVVKDDGVNMTFYVKQGKDADHVSELLMFINGLDAVTKDSNIEINGKKRTLETVVISLTGDIDLNQISKLANKMDLPGGKELEKKSKK
;
A
#
# COMPACT_ATOMS: atom_id res chain seq x y z
N MET A 1 38.60 -34.33 17.06
CA MET A 1 38.25 -32.99 17.56
C MET A 1 38.30 -31.90 16.47
N LYS A 2 39.35 -31.76 15.64
CA LYS A 2 39.44 -30.71 14.60
C LYS A 2 38.33 -30.82 13.50
N LYS A 3 37.95 -32.03 13.08
CA LYS A 3 36.89 -32.25 12.07
C LYS A 3 35.48 -31.87 12.58
N SER A 4 35.21 -32.09 13.87
CA SER A 4 33.93 -31.74 14.49
C SER A 4 33.75 -30.23 14.65
N ILE A 5 34.83 -29.51 14.89
CA ILE A 5 34.81 -28.04 14.97
C ILE A 5 34.58 -27.42 13.57
N LEU A 6 35.19 -28.02 12.53
CA LEU A 6 34.98 -27.56 11.14
C LEU A 6 33.51 -27.71 10.69
N ILE A 7 32.92 -28.84 11.04
CA ILE A 7 31.47 -29.10 10.71
C ILE A 7 30.57 -28.13 11.47
N ALA A 8 30.86 -27.82 12.71
CA ALA A 8 30.12 -26.85 13.52
C ALA A 8 30.21 -25.42 12.95
N ILE A 9 31.36 -25.02 12.45
CA ILE A 9 31.58 -23.71 11.81
C ILE A 9 30.81 -23.63 10.47
N VAL A 10 30.84 -24.69 9.66
CA VAL A 10 30.10 -24.75 8.39
C VAL A 10 28.58 -24.76 8.64
N ALA A 11 28.09 -25.46 9.66
CA ALA A 11 26.67 -25.45 10.05
C ALA A 11 26.21 -24.06 10.55
N LEU A 12 27.08 -23.31 11.23
CA LEU A 12 26.79 -21.92 11.68
C LEU A 12 26.72 -20.94 10.52
N LEU A 13 27.49 -21.14 9.46
CA LEU A 13 27.46 -20.34 8.21
C LEU A 13 26.25 -20.65 7.32
N MET A 14 25.58 -21.78 7.55
CA MET A 14 24.37 -22.20 6.82
C MET A 14 23.07 -21.74 7.52
N LEU A 15 23.14 -21.00 8.62
CA LEU A 15 21.95 -20.36 9.17
C LEU A 15 21.43 -19.39 8.09
N PRO A 16 20.20 -19.57 7.58
CA PRO A 16 19.63 -18.60 6.68
C PRO A 16 19.60 -17.28 7.46
N LEU A 17 20.34 -16.29 7.01
CA LEU A 17 20.09 -14.90 7.32
C LEU A 17 18.71 -14.60 6.72
N SER A 18 17.67 -15.01 7.42
CA SER A 18 16.35 -14.47 7.26
C SER A 18 16.51 -13.01 7.66
N GLY A 19 17.09 -12.22 6.76
CA GLY A 19 16.99 -10.79 6.81
C GLY A 19 15.51 -10.53 6.90
N MET A 20 15.01 -10.22 8.09
CA MET A 20 13.68 -9.67 8.26
C MET A 20 13.67 -8.48 7.32
N ALA A 21 13.02 -8.64 6.17
CA ALA A 21 12.92 -7.58 5.19
C ALA A 21 12.24 -6.42 5.92
N GLN A 22 13.07 -5.48 6.37
CA GLN A 22 12.60 -4.35 7.15
C GLN A 22 11.49 -3.70 6.34
N ASN A 23 10.35 -3.47 6.98
CA ASN A 23 9.21 -2.85 6.32
C ASN A 23 9.66 -1.47 5.79
N VAL A 24 9.53 -1.26 4.49
CA VAL A 24 9.99 -0.04 3.83
C VAL A 24 9.38 1.22 4.47
N PHE A 25 8.14 1.13 4.96
CA PHE A 25 7.50 2.21 5.68
C PHE A 25 8.22 2.58 6.97
N ASP A 26 8.71 1.60 7.71
CA ASP A 26 9.42 1.84 8.96
C ASP A 26 10.87 2.31 8.68
N LYS A 27 11.47 1.85 7.57
CA LYS A 27 12.82 2.26 7.14
C LYS A 27 12.89 3.75 6.79
N TYR A 28 11.83 4.28 6.18
CA TYR A 28 11.85 5.63 5.60
C TYR A 28 10.87 6.61 6.25
N SER A 29 10.22 6.25 7.36
CA SER A 29 9.23 7.10 8.04
C SER A 29 9.73 8.50 8.41
N ASP A 30 11.02 8.60 8.76
CA ASP A 30 11.65 9.84 9.20
C ASP A 30 12.61 10.45 8.16
N ASN A 31 12.57 9.96 6.91
CA ASN A 31 13.48 10.42 5.86
C ASN A 31 12.95 11.71 5.19
N GLU A 32 13.80 12.74 5.10
CA GLU A 32 13.45 14.06 4.55
C GLU A 32 13.03 14.03 3.06
N ASN A 33 13.47 13.00 2.30
CA ASN A 33 13.12 12.81 0.89
C ASN A 33 11.84 11.98 0.70
N VAL A 34 11.11 11.73 1.78
CA VAL A 34 9.89 10.93 1.77
C VAL A 34 8.75 11.70 2.41
N THR A 35 7.63 11.75 1.73
CA THR A 35 6.37 12.12 2.35
C THR A 35 5.74 10.85 2.91
N PHE A 36 5.61 10.76 4.22
CA PHE A 36 5.06 9.61 4.91
C PHE A 36 3.81 9.97 5.69
N VAL A 37 2.74 9.16 5.52
CA VAL A 37 1.53 9.26 6.33
C VAL A 37 1.20 7.89 6.89
N SER A 38 0.87 7.84 8.18
CA SER A 38 0.41 6.64 8.84
C SER A 38 -0.81 6.95 9.70
N ILE A 39 -1.93 6.29 9.43
CA ILE A 39 -3.16 6.42 10.19
C ILE A 39 -3.36 5.10 10.95
N LYS A 40 -3.50 5.20 12.27
CA LYS A 40 -3.67 4.08 13.18
C LYS A 40 -5.15 3.78 13.44
N PRO A 41 -5.52 2.58 13.91
CA PRO A 41 -6.91 2.17 14.14
C PRO A 41 -7.71 3.16 14.99
N LYS A 42 -7.06 3.77 15.98
CA LYS A 42 -7.71 4.75 16.87
C LYS A 42 -8.28 5.96 16.12
N MET A 43 -7.57 6.41 15.07
CA MET A 43 -8.03 7.52 14.25
C MET A 43 -9.27 7.15 13.45
N PHE A 44 -9.30 5.96 12.86
CA PHE A 44 -10.48 5.46 12.14
C PHE A 44 -11.69 5.34 13.08
N GLN A 45 -11.50 4.79 14.29
CA GLN A 45 -12.55 4.72 15.30
C GLN A 45 -13.05 6.09 15.74
N MET A 46 -12.20 7.12 15.77
CA MET A 46 -12.62 8.50 16.06
C MET A 46 -13.44 9.06 14.90
N LEU A 47 -13.00 8.90 13.66
CA LEU A 47 -13.71 9.35 12.47
C LEU A 47 -15.12 8.73 12.39
N ALA A 48 -15.23 7.43 12.67
CA ALA A 48 -16.51 6.74 12.66
C ALA A 48 -17.48 7.17 13.79
N LYS A 49 -16.97 7.82 14.85
CA LYS A 49 -17.78 8.39 15.94
C LYS A 49 -18.16 9.85 15.73
N MET A 50 -17.58 10.51 14.73
CA MET A 50 -18.03 11.85 14.34
C MET A 50 -19.45 11.70 13.79
N ASP A 51 -20.33 12.56 14.28
CA ASP A 51 -21.79 12.52 14.08
C ASP A 51 -22.16 12.69 12.58
N ILE A 52 -21.98 11.61 11.83
CA ILE A 52 -22.50 11.50 10.46
C ILE A 52 -23.95 11.08 10.65
N ASN A 53 -24.87 11.86 10.12
CA ASN A 53 -26.30 11.56 10.16
C ASN A 53 -26.54 10.14 9.62
N THR A 54 -26.82 9.20 10.51
CA THR A 54 -26.78 7.75 10.23
C THR A 54 -28.09 7.21 9.66
N ASP A 55 -29.04 8.08 9.32
CA ASP A 55 -30.29 7.68 8.65
C ASP A 55 -30.09 7.34 7.16
N ASP A 56 -28.92 7.68 6.60
CA ASP A 56 -28.52 7.29 5.25
C ASP A 56 -27.79 5.93 5.26
N PRO A 57 -28.35 4.88 4.66
CA PRO A 57 -27.73 3.55 4.59
C PRO A 57 -26.35 3.57 3.94
N GLU A 58 -26.11 4.45 2.96
CA GLU A 58 -24.84 4.58 2.28
C GLU A 58 -23.77 5.17 3.22
N ALA A 59 -24.11 6.19 4.00
CA ALA A 59 -23.23 6.73 5.04
C ALA A 59 -22.85 5.66 6.06
N GLN A 60 -23.80 4.80 6.44
CA GLN A 60 -23.54 3.69 7.37
C GLN A 60 -22.57 2.65 6.77
N GLU A 61 -22.67 2.32 5.48
CA GLU A 61 -21.72 1.44 4.80
C GLU A 61 -20.30 2.02 4.85
N TYR A 62 -20.12 3.32 4.63
CA TYR A 62 -18.82 4.00 4.75
C TYR A 62 -18.26 3.93 6.16
N ILE A 63 -19.08 4.18 7.17
CA ILE A 63 -18.66 4.09 8.57
C ILE A 63 -18.17 2.67 8.89
N ASN A 64 -18.91 1.65 8.44
CA ASN A 64 -18.55 0.25 8.66
C ASN A 64 -17.22 -0.09 7.97
N MET A 65 -17.01 0.37 6.71
CA MET A 65 -15.75 0.21 6.01
C MET A 65 -14.60 0.89 6.75
N VAL A 66 -14.78 2.13 7.20
CA VAL A 66 -13.74 2.87 7.95
C VAL A 66 -13.39 2.15 9.26
N ASN A 67 -14.39 1.60 9.95
CA ASN A 67 -14.19 0.84 11.18
C ASN A 67 -13.44 -0.49 10.97
N SER A 68 -13.54 -1.07 9.78
CA SER A 68 -12.86 -2.33 9.45
C SER A 68 -11.37 -2.15 9.16
N ILE A 69 -10.91 -0.89 8.92
CA ILE A 69 -9.52 -0.58 8.62
C ILE A 69 -8.68 -0.62 9.90
N THR A 70 -7.60 -1.37 9.89
CA THR A 70 -6.67 -1.50 11.01
C THR A 70 -5.39 -0.69 10.83
N SER A 71 -4.99 -0.39 9.58
CA SER A 71 -3.87 0.48 9.30
C SER A 71 -3.98 1.05 7.89
N PHE A 72 -3.60 2.31 7.75
CA PHE A 72 -3.32 2.96 6.47
C PHE A 72 -1.94 3.57 6.53
N LYS A 73 -1.09 3.23 5.57
CA LYS A 73 0.23 3.82 5.40
C LYS A 73 0.40 4.23 3.95
N THR A 74 0.94 5.41 3.73
CA THR A 74 1.37 5.84 2.39
C THR A 74 2.74 6.48 2.46
N MET A 75 3.49 6.32 1.39
CA MET A 75 4.80 6.87 1.21
C MET A 75 4.95 7.35 -0.23
N ALA A 76 5.47 8.56 -0.40
CA ALA A 76 5.77 9.14 -1.70
C ALA A 76 7.18 9.72 -1.71
N THR A 77 7.90 9.57 -2.82
CA THR A 77 9.26 10.08 -2.97
C THR A 77 9.56 10.48 -4.42
N ASP A 78 10.46 11.44 -4.58
CA ASP A 78 11.11 11.81 -5.83
C ASP A 78 12.57 11.30 -5.91
N ASN A 79 13.06 10.68 -4.83
CA ASN A 79 14.42 10.16 -4.75
C ASN A 79 14.52 8.79 -5.41
N LYS A 80 15.33 8.69 -6.48
CA LYS A 80 15.48 7.47 -7.28
C LYS A 80 16.03 6.27 -6.50
N THR A 81 16.92 6.50 -5.55
CA THR A 81 17.47 5.42 -4.71
C THR A 81 16.38 4.83 -3.82
N ILE A 82 15.61 5.70 -3.17
CA ILE A 82 14.49 5.28 -2.30
C ILE A 82 13.39 4.63 -3.15
N SER A 83 13.10 5.18 -4.34
CA SER A 83 12.15 4.59 -5.31
C SER A 83 12.55 3.16 -5.68
N THR A 84 13.84 2.93 -5.97
CA THR A 84 14.38 1.59 -6.27
C THR A 84 14.22 0.64 -5.08
N ASP A 85 14.50 1.11 -3.87
CA ASP A 85 14.34 0.30 -2.64
C ASP A 85 12.87 -0.06 -2.39
N ILE A 86 11.95 0.88 -2.60
CA ILE A 86 10.50 0.64 -2.53
C ILE A 86 10.09 -0.42 -3.56
N ALA A 87 10.54 -0.29 -4.81
CA ALA A 87 10.23 -1.24 -5.88
C ALA A 87 10.73 -2.66 -5.55
N ASN A 88 11.95 -2.77 -5.01
CA ASN A 88 12.52 -4.05 -4.58
C ASN A 88 11.74 -4.66 -3.42
N TRP A 89 11.33 -3.84 -2.45
CA TRP A 89 10.49 -4.28 -1.34
C TRP A 89 9.13 -4.77 -1.84
N VAL A 90 8.45 -4.00 -2.72
CA VAL A 90 7.16 -4.40 -3.33
C VAL A 90 7.32 -5.73 -4.07
N LYS A 91 8.36 -5.88 -4.88
CA LYS A 91 8.67 -7.14 -5.59
C LYS A 91 8.85 -8.32 -4.63
N SER A 92 9.55 -8.11 -3.52
CA SER A 92 9.68 -9.14 -2.48
C SER A 92 8.34 -9.44 -1.81
N ARG A 93 7.56 -8.40 -1.52
CA ARG A 93 6.27 -8.52 -0.85
C ARG A 93 5.21 -9.18 -1.72
N SER A 94 5.22 -8.90 -3.03
CA SER A 94 4.27 -9.46 -4.00
C SER A 94 4.33 -10.99 -4.11
N ALA A 95 5.43 -11.64 -3.73
CA ALA A 95 5.50 -13.09 -3.67
C ALA A 95 4.49 -13.74 -2.70
N SER A 96 3.97 -12.98 -1.73
CA SER A 96 2.97 -13.41 -0.74
C SER A 96 1.59 -12.77 -0.95
N LEU A 97 1.39 -12.06 -2.05
CA LEU A 97 0.18 -11.35 -2.42
C LEU A 97 -0.29 -11.82 -3.80
N GLU A 98 -1.56 -11.61 -4.09
CA GLU A 98 -2.14 -11.81 -5.42
C GLU A 98 -2.16 -10.48 -6.18
N GLU A 99 -1.74 -10.48 -7.44
CA GLU A 99 -1.87 -9.32 -8.31
C GLU A 99 -3.32 -9.19 -8.76
N LEU A 100 -3.98 -8.14 -8.30
CA LEU A 100 -5.37 -7.88 -8.64
C LEU A 100 -5.51 -7.17 -9.99
N MET A 101 -4.68 -6.15 -10.23
CA MET A 101 -4.77 -5.31 -11.42
C MET A 101 -3.45 -4.60 -11.70
N VAL A 102 -3.17 -4.40 -12.99
CA VAL A 102 -2.09 -3.52 -13.48
C VAL A 102 -2.68 -2.50 -14.43
N VAL A 103 -2.35 -1.23 -14.23
CA VAL A 103 -2.66 -0.14 -15.15
C VAL A 103 -1.33 0.46 -15.63
N LYS A 104 -1.20 0.66 -16.93
CA LYS A 104 -0.04 1.30 -17.55
C LYS A 104 -0.56 2.39 -18.48
N ASP A 105 -0.13 3.63 -18.23
CA ASP A 105 -0.54 4.79 -18.99
C ASP A 105 0.56 5.86 -18.95
N ASP A 106 0.93 6.40 -20.10
CA ASP A 106 1.90 7.50 -20.27
C ASP A 106 3.19 7.38 -19.44
N GLY A 107 3.75 6.16 -19.33
CA GLY A 107 4.96 5.89 -18.56
C GLY A 107 4.70 5.62 -17.07
N VAL A 108 3.51 5.88 -16.57
CA VAL A 108 3.09 5.52 -15.21
C VAL A 108 2.68 4.06 -15.17
N ASN A 109 3.16 3.34 -14.16
CA ASN A 109 2.74 1.98 -13.88
C ASN A 109 2.10 1.93 -12.48
N MET A 110 0.89 1.45 -12.41
CA MET A 110 0.15 1.24 -11.17
C MET A 110 -0.21 -0.23 -11.04
N THR A 111 0.18 -0.84 -9.94
CA THR A 111 -0.11 -2.25 -9.65
C THR A 111 -0.81 -2.36 -8.30
N PHE A 112 -1.86 -3.15 -8.26
CA PHE A 112 -2.61 -3.46 -7.06
C PHE A 112 -2.36 -4.92 -6.70
N TYR A 113 -1.97 -5.14 -5.47
CA TYR A 113 -1.80 -6.45 -4.87
C TYR A 113 -2.72 -6.60 -3.67
N VAL A 114 -3.24 -7.80 -3.47
CA VAL A 114 -4.12 -8.11 -2.35
C VAL A 114 -3.66 -9.35 -1.61
N LYS A 115 -4.00 -9.41 -0.34
CA LYS A 115 -3.95 -10.64 0.45
C LYS A 115 -5.38 -11.04 0.77
N GLN A 116 -5.76 -12.25 0.38
CA GLN A 116 -7.10 -12.77 0.61
C GLN A 116 -7.53 -12.61 2.07
N GLY A 117 -8.77 -12.23 2.27
CA GLY A 117 -9.42 -12.09 3.57
C GLY A 117 -10.27 -13.30 3.94
N LYS A 118 -11.41 -13.04 4.56
CA LYS A 118 -12.34 -14.06 5.08
C LYS A 118 -13.16 -14.77 3.99
N ASP A 119 -13.36 -14.13 2.86
CA ASP A 119 -14.14 -14.65 1.70
C ASP A 119 -13.64 -14.03 0.39
N ALA A 120 -14.33 -14.30 -0.73
CA ALA A 120 -13.92 -13.86 -2.06
C ALA A 120 -14.01 -12.34 -2.27
N ASP A 121 -14.89 -11.65 -1.54
CA ASP A 121 -15.13 -10.21 -1.68
C ASP A 121 -14.28 -9.40 -0.69
N HIS A 122 -13.62 -10.06 0.27
CA HIS A 122 -12.85 -9.39 1.30
C HIS A 122 -11.35 -9.70 1.18
N VAL A 123 -10.54 -8.68 1.43
CA VAL A 123 -9.08 -8.80 1.51
C VAL A 123 -8.59 -8.29 2.86
N SER A 124 -7.51 -8.91 3.36
CA SER A 124 -6.89 -8.52 4.63
C SER A 124 -5.78 -7.46 4.45
N GLU A 125 -5.30 -7.29 3.22
CA GLU A 125 -4.32 -6.28 2.83
C GLU A 125 -4.58 -5.87 1.38
N LEU A 126 -4.51 -4.57 1.11
CA LEU A 126 -4.44 -3.97 -0.22
C LEU A 126 -3.14 -3.17 -0.29
N LEU A 127 -2.27 -3.52 -1.21
CA LEU A 127 -1.02 -2.83 -1.50
C LEU A 127 -1.11 -2.23 -2.90
N MET A 128 -1.02 -0.90 -3.01
CA MET A 128 -0.95 -0.19 -4.28
C MET A 128 0.46 0.37 -4.46
N PHE A 129 1.04 0.12 -5.61
CA PHE A 129 2.36 0.62 -5.99
C PHE A 129 2.27 1.37 -7.31
N ILE A 130 2.74 2.61 -7.31
CA ILE A 130 2.76 3.49 -8.48
C ILE A 130 4.18 3.96 -8.69
N ASN A 131 4.69 3.85 -9.90
CA ASN A 131 5.99 4.35 -10.31
C ASN A 131 5.95 5.00 -11.69
N GLY A 132 6.96 5.82 -12.01
CA GLY A 132 7.02 6.59 -13.24
C GLY A 132 6.16 7.86 -13.21
N LEU A 133 5.74 8.30 -12.03
CA LEU A 133 4.93 9.52 -11.87
C LEU A 133 5.69 10.78 -12.29
N ASP A 134 7.00 10.77 -12.34
CA ASP A 134 7.80 11.90 -12.80
C ASP A 134 7.47 12.28 -14.25
N ALA A 135 7.06 11.33 -15.08
CA ALA A 135 6.64 11.59 -16.46
C ALA A 135 5.46 12.57 -16.54
N VAL A 136 4.52 12.49 -15.59
CA VAL A 136 3.29 13.31 -15.59
C VAL A 136 3.29 14.42 -14.52
N THR A 137 4.22 14.37 -13.56
CA THR A 137 4.27 15.35 -12.46
C THR A 137 5.31 16.44 -12.64
N LYS A 138 6.20 16.36 -13.65
CA LYS A 138 7.23 17.37 -13.93
C LYS A 138 6.66 18.78 -14.13
N ASP A 139 5.52 18.87 -14.81
CA ASP A 139 4.87 20.14 -15.14
C ASP A 139 3.74 20.48 -14.18
N SER A 140 3.45 19.63 -13.21
CA SER A 140 2.41 19.85 -12.22
C SER A 140 2.95 20.62 -11.00
N ASN A 141 2.17 21.60 -10.54
CA ASN A 141 2.51 22.37 -9.34
C ASN A 141 2.09 21.60 -8.07
N ILE A 142 2.65 20.39 -7.89
CA ILE A 142 2.40 19.65 -6.64
C ILE A 142 3.22 20.31 -5.52
N GLU A 143 2.55 20.93 -4.57
CA GLU A 143 3.17 21.48 -3.36
C GLU A 143 2.93 20.55 -2.19
N ILE A 144 4.02 20.10 -1.57
CA ILE A 144 3.99 19.34 -0.32
C ILE A 144 4.80 20.14 0.72
N ASN A 145 4.14 20.56 1.80
CA ASN A 145 4.74 21.39 2.84
C ASN A 145 5.37 22.70 2.29
N GLY A 146 4.70 23.36 1.33
CA GLY A 146 5.16 24.63 0.73
C GLY A 146 6.36 24.49 -0.22
N LYS A 147 6.76 23.26 -0.58
CA LYS A 147 7.82 22.99 -1.55
C LYS A 147 7.23 22.30 -2.78
N LYS A 148 7.56 22.83 -3.98
CA LYS A 148 7.25 22.13 -5.23
C LYS A 148 8.02 20.81 -5.26
N ARG A 149 7.30 19.71 -5.50
CA ARG A 149 7.88 18.38 -5.64
C ARG A 149 7.38 17.71 -6.90
N THR A 150 8.28 17.02 -7.56
CA THR A 150 7.96 15.99 -8.55
C THR A 150 7.78 14.69 -7.76
N LEU A 151 6.86 13.84 -8.13
CA LEU A 151 6.73 12.51 -7.54
C LEU A 151 7.27 11.49 -8.53
N GLU A 152 8.08 10.56 -8.09
CA GLU A 152 8.54 9.41 -8.86
C GLU A 152 7.72 8.17 -8.50
N THR A 153 7.59 7.92 -7.20
CA THR A 153 6.99 6.69 -6.67
C THR A 153 6.06 6.98 -5.51
N VAL A 154 4.93 6.27 -5.52
CA VAL A 154 3.98 6.22 -4.40
C VAL A 154 3.70 4.76 -4.06
N VAL A 155 3.68 4.44 -2.79
CA VAL A 155 3.22 3.15 -2.27
C VAL A 155 2.18 3.38 -1.17
N ILE A 156 1.08 2.65 -1.24
CA ILE A 156 -0.02 2.71 -0.27
C ILE A 156 -0.29 1.30 0.23
N SER A 157 -0.38 1.15 1.54
CA SER A 157 -0.78 -0.10 2.19
C SER A 157 -1.99 0.17 3.07
N LEU A 158 -3.04 -0.59 2.84
CA LEU A 158 -4.25 -0.62 3.62
C LEU A 158 -4.42 -2.01 4.20
N THR A 159 -4.65 -2.14 5.50
CA THR A 159 -4.90 -3.42 6.16
C THR A 159 -6.19 -3.36 6.96
N GLY A 160 -6.87 -4.49 7.06
CA GLY A 160 -8.16 -4.60 7.75
C GLY A 160 -9.04 -5.69 7.15
N ASP A 161 -10.32 -5.66 7.45
CA ASP A 161 -11.34 -6.45 6.76
C ASP A 161 -11.94 -5.57 5.65
N ILE A 162 -11.30 -5.58 4.48
CA ILE A 162 -11.54 -4.65 3.38
C ILE A 162 -12.48 -5.29 2.38
N ASP A 163 -13.68 -4.74 2.22
CA ASP A 163 -14.65 -5.12 1.19
C ASP A 163 -14.29 -4.46 -0.14
N LEU A 164 -13.93 -5.27 -1.13
CA LEU A 164 -13.54 -4.80 -2.47
C LEU A 164 -14.69 -4.13 -3.23
N ASN A 165 -15.94 -4.53 -2.96
CA ASN A 165 -17.11 -3.90 -3.57
C ASN A 165 -17.26 -2.44 -3.09
N GLN A 166 -17.01 -2.19 -1.80
CA GLN A 166 -17.06 -0.84 -1.25
C GLN A 166 -15.91 0.03 -1.75
N ILE A 167 -14.69 -0.53 -1.82
CA ILE A 167 -13.54 0.18 -2.42
C ILE A 167 -13.84 0.54 -3.88
N SER A 168 -14.41 -0.37 -4.66
CA SER A 168 -14.78 -0.11 -6.06
C SER A 168 -15.83 1.02 -6.19
N LYS A 169 -16.87 1.01 -5.35
CA LYS A 169 -17.88 2.09 -5.31
C LYS A 169 -17.23 3.44 -4.98
N LEU A 170 -16.31 3.47 -4.00
CA LEU A 170 -15.60 4.69 -3.61
C LEU A 170 -14.70 5.19 -4.75
N ALA A 171 -13.91 4.31 -5.35
CA ALA A 171 -13.03 4.65 -6.48
C ALA A 171 -13.81 5.22 -7.66
N ASN A 172 -14.98 4.64 -7.98
CA ASN A 172 -15.88 5.14 -9.04
C ASN A 172 -16.44 6.52 -8.70
N LYS A 173 -16.87 6.77 -7.46
CA LYS A 173 -17.38 8.08 -7.01
C LYS A 173 -16.31 9.18 -7.06
N MET A 174 -15.06 8.81 -6.81
CA MET A 174 -13.92 9.74 -6.83
C MET A 174 -13.31 9.90 -8.24
N ASP A 175 -13.88 9.23 -9.25
CA ASP A 175 -13.37 9.16 -10.63
C ASP A 175 -11.87 8.76 -10.69
N LEU A 176 -11.48 7.84 -9.81
CA LEU A 176 -10.10 7.36 -9.77
C LEU A 176 -9.82 6.40 -10.93
N PRO A 177 -8.62 6.46 -11.52
CA PRO A 177 -8.20 5.48 -12.52
C PRO A 177 -8.33 4.05 -11.99
N GLY A 178 -8.96 3.17 -12.77
CA GLY A 178 -9.15 1.77 -12.40
C GLY A 178 -10.40 1.45 -11.57
N GLY A 179 -11.18 2.44 -11.11
CA GLY A 179 -12.41 2.19 -10.35
C GLY A 179 -13.41 1.31 -11.10
N LYS A 180 -13.63 1.56 -12.39
CA LYS A 180 -14.54 0.78 -13.25
C LYS A 180 -14.05 -0.65 -13.49
N GLU A 181 -12.74 -0.86 -13.54
CA GLU A 181 -12.11 -2.16 -13.70
C GLU A 181 -12.23 -3.01 -12.43
N LEU A 182 -12.09 -2.40 -11.26
CA LEU A 182 -12.30 -3.06 -9.97
C LEU A 182 -13.76 -3.54 -9.81
N GLU A 183 -14.74 -2.73 -10.19
CA GLU A 183 -16.16 -3.12 -10.13
C GLU A 183 -16.50 -4.32 -11.00
N LYS A 184 -15.87 -4.46 -12.17
CA LYS A 184 -16.09 -5.62 -13.06
C LYS A 184 -15.57 -6.93 -12.48
N LYS A 185 -14.49 -6.88 -11.70
CA LYS A 185 -13.91 -8.07 -11.06
C LYS A 185 -14.68 -8.52 -9.83
N SER A 186 -15.27 -7.60 -9.08
CA SER A 186 -16.08 -7.93 -7.89
C SER A 186 -17.44 -8.58 -8.21
N LYS A 187 -17.91 -8.55 -9.48
CA LYS A 187 -19.17 -9.14 -9.92
C LYS A 187 -19.03 -10.51 -10.58
N LYS A 188 -17.83 -11.12 -10.59
CA LYS A 188 -17.56 -12.47 -11.09
C LYS A 188 -17.24 -13.44 -9.96
#